data_154e90c04e230eac3476eebfc44fe5fc
#
_entry.id   154e90c04e230eac3476eebfc44fe5fc
#
_cell.length_a   1.000
_cell.length_b   1.000
_cell.length_c   1.000
_cell.angle_alpha   90.00
_cell.angle_beta   90.00
_cell.angle_gamma   90.00
#
_symmetry.space_group_name_H-M   'P 1'
#
loop_
_entity.id
_entity.type
_entity.pdbx_description
1 polymer ?
#
loop_
_entity_poly.entity_id
_entity_poly.type
_entity_poly.pdbx_seq_one_letter_code
_entity_poly.pdbx_strand_id
1 'polypeptide(L)'
;MRSNGYYAATKVFDISQTYGNKPYPIATVENTKQIEKAIDVMREISPIPVLPKNEVEGFCYDAERQELVFCAAIPPQELLQRLPAEIVMAAAESAYAGISENELMRQTAAAISVEVCGRLGLPMPPDAVQALEGMRDHIPDGEERRALEKVRETAVTFGDAVCKRLKLERGQPAPQREEW
;
A
#
# COMPACT_ATOMS: atom_id res chain seq x y z
N MET A 1 17.19 28.67 22.24
CA MET A 1 15.84 29.17 21.92
C MET A 1 14.93 27.96 21.76
N ARG A 2 13.98 27.76 22.68
CA ARG A 2 13.01 26.65 22.59
C ARG A 2 11.88 27.12 21.68
N SER A 3 11.69 26.49 20.52
CA SER A 3 10.52 26.70 19.69
C SER A 3 9.31 26.06 20.37
N ASN A 4 8.40 26.86 20.88
CA ASN A 4 7.10 26.39 21.31
C ASN A 4 6.34 25.94 20.06
N GLY A 5 6.30 24.61 19.82
CA GLY A 5 5.45 24.04 18.81
C GLY A 5 3.98 24.21 19.20
N TYR A 6 3.33 25.17 18.60
CA TYR A 6 1.87 25.28 18.68
C TYR A 6 1.28 24.20 17.79
N TYR A 7 0.71 23.16 18.38
CA TYR A 7 -0.19 22.27 17.68
C TYR A 7 -1.51 23.02 17.46
N ALA A 8 -1.70 23.54 16.26
CA ALA A 8 -3.02 24.01 15.86
C ALA A 8 -3.90 22.78 15.65
N ALA A 9 -4.99 22.66 16.40
CA ALA A 9 -5.99 21.64 16.16
C ALA A 9 -6.58 21.87 14.77
N THR A 10 -6.13 21.09 13.79
CA THR A 10 -6.72 21.10 12.45
C THR A 10 -8.01 20.30 12.53
N LYS A 11 -9.13 20.93 12.17
CA LYS A 11 -10.39 20.21 12.03
C LYS A 11 -10.23 19.19 10.90
N VAL A 12 -10.18 17.92 11.25
CA VAL A 12 -10.22 16.82 10.29
C VAL A 12 -11.69 16.58 9.98
N PHE A 13 -12.07 16.78 8.72
CA PHE A 13 -13.42 16.49 8.25
C PHE A 13 -13.40 15.13 7.56
N ASP A 14 -14.40 14.31 7.85
CA ASP A 14 -14.71 13.16 7.01
C ASP A 14 -15.04 13.64 5.59
N ILE A 15 -14.66 12.85 4.58
CA ILE A 15 -14.91 13.20 3.18
C ILE A 15 -16.39 13.41 2.90
N SER A 16 -17.28 12.72 3.63
CA SER A 16 -18.73 12.91 3.57
C SER A 16 -19.21 14.25 4.13
N GLN A 17 -18.35 14.94 4.90
CA GLN A 17 -18.63 16.25 5.49
C GLN A 17 -18.03 17.39 4.67
N THR A 18 -17.33 17.10 3.58
CA THR A 18 -16.76 18.11 2.69
C THR A 18 -17.71 18.41 1.55
N TYR A 19 -18.17 19.65 1.46
CA TYR A 19 -18.83 20.18 0.28
C TYR A 19 -17.80 20.45 -0.80
N GLY A 20 -17.45 19.43 -1.56
CA GLY A 20 -16.45 19.54 -2.63
C GLY A 20 -16.86 18.76 -3.86
N ASN A 21 -16.73 19.38 -5.03
CA ASN A 21 -17.08 18.79 -6.32
C ASN A 21 -16.08 17.71 -6.82
N LYS A 22 -15.20 17.22 -5.97
CA LYS A 22 -14.25 16.18 -6.34
C LYS A 22 -14.27 15.07 -5.29
N PRO A 23 -14.97 13.96 -5.55
CA PRO A 23 -14.80 12.76 -4.73
C PRO A 23 -13.33 12.34 -4.76
N TYR A 24 -12.89 11.75 -3.66
CA TYR A 24 -11.57 11.13 -3.60
C TYR A 24 -11.48 10.07 -4.73
N PRO A 25 -10.51 10.16 -5.62
CA PRO A 25 -10.47 9.27 -6.77
C PRO A 25 -10.07 7.87 -6.30
N ILE A 26 -11.05 7.02 -6.14
CA ILE A 26 -10.84 5.58 -5.93
C ILE A 26 -10.90 4.95 -7.31
N ALA A 27 -9.78 4.40 -7.76
CA ALA A 27 -9.78 3.54 -8.92
C ALA A 27 -10.23 2.15 -8.46
N THR A 28 -11.22 1.57 -9.12
CA THR A 28 -11.73 0.27 -8.70
C THR A 28 -11.22 -0.82 -9.63
N VAL A 29 -10.58 -1.83 -9.05
CA VAL A 29 -10.23 -3.08 -9.72
C VAL A 29 -11.39 -4.06 -9.52
N GLU A 30 -12.18 -4.30 -10.57
CA GLU A 30 -13.50 -4.96 -10.44
C GLU A 30 -13.50 -6.44 -10.85
N ASN A 31 -12.53 -6.88 -11.64
CA ASN A 31 -12.55 -8.22 -12.20
C ASN A 31 -11.17 -8.89 -12.23
N THR A 32 -11.16 -10.21 -12.37
CA THR A 32 -9.95 -11.04 -12.34
C THR A 32 -8.89 -10.59 -13.34
N LYS A 33 -9.28 -10.18 -14.55
CA LYS A 33 -8.31 -9.69 -15.56
C LYS A 33 -7.62 -8.41 -15.14
N GLN A 34 -8.33 -7.51 -14.46
CA GLN A 34 -7.75 -6.29 -13.92
C GLN A 34 -6.83 -6.61 -12.73
N ILE A 35 -7.21 -7.58 -11.88
CA ILE A 35 -6.38 -8.05 -10.76
C ILE A 35 -5.07 -8.62 -11.29
N GLU A 36 -5.11 -9.56 -12.23
CA GLU A 36 -3.93 -10.16 -12.84
C GLU A 36 -3.01 -9.10 -13.47
N LYS A 37 -3.60 -8.16 -14.20
CA LYS A 37 -2.87 -7.06 -14.83
C LYS A 37 -2.26 -6.09 -13.81
N ALA A 38 -2.94 -5.86 -12.67
CA ALA A 38 -2.41 -5.07 -11.56
C ALA A 38 -1.20 -5.77 -10.92
N ILE A 39 -1.25 -7.08 -10.73
CA ILE A 39 -0.14 -7.90 -10.27
C ILE A 39 1.06 -7.78 -11.22
N ASP A 40 0.84 -7.90 -12.54
CA ASP A 40 1.90 -7.77 -13.53
C ASP A 40 2.54 -6.38 -13.47
N VAL A 41 1.75 -5.31 -13.34
CA VAL A 41 2.28 -3.95 -13.17
C VAL A 41 3.14 -3.83 -11.91
N MET A 42 2.69 -4.36 -10.78
CA MET A 42 3.46 -4.33 -9.53
C MET A 42 4.78 -5.09 -9.66
N ARG A 43 4.77 -6.22 -10.38
CA ARG A 43 6.00 -6.97 -10.69
C ARG A 43 6.94 -6.18 -11.60
N GLU A 44 6.41 -5.48 -12.60
CA GLU A 44 7.20 -4.65 -13.53
C GLU A 44 7.87 -3.45 -12.82
N ILE A 45 7.19 -2.83 -11.84
CA ILE A 45 7.73 -1.66 -11.12
C ILE A 45 8.53 -2.03 -9.87
N SER A 46 8.55 -3.30 -9.49
CA SER A 46 9.33 -3.78 -8.37
C SER A 46 10.83 -3.55 -8.61
N PRO A 47 11.57 -3.05 -7.61
CA PRO A 47 13.03 -2.86 -7.72
C PRO A 47 13.81 -4.19 -7.73
N ILE A 48 13.15 -5.30 -7.39
CA ILE A 48 13.71 -6.64 -7.40
C ILE A 48 12.82 -7.58 -8.24
N PRO A 49 13.36 -8.66 -8.81
CA PRO A 49 12.56 -9.66 -9.51
C PRO A 49 11.50 -10.27 -8.59
N VAL A 50 10.27 -10.44 -9.10
CA VAL A 50 9.15 -11.06 -8.38
C VAL A 50 8.62 -12.22 -9.23
N LEU A 51 8.77 -13.45 -8.73
CA LEU A 51 8.56 -14.66 -9.49
C LEU A 51 7.63 -15.65 -8.80
N PRO A 52 6.69 -16.28 -9.54
CA PRO A 52 5.89 -17.38 -9.01
C PRO A 52 6.73 -18.65 -8.91
N LYS A 53 6.57 -19.42 -7.83
CA LYS A 53 7.11 -20.77 -7.66
C LYS A 53 6.06 -21.68 -7.02
N ASN A 54 6.03 -22.96 -7.40
CA ASN A 54 5.09 -23.92 -6.82
C ASN A 54 5.60 -24.54 -5.51
N GLU A 55 6.89 -24.41 -5.23
CA GLU A 55 7.61 -25.12 -4.16
C GLU A 55 7.72 -24.27 -2.88
N VAL A 56 7.16 -23.07 -2.88
CA VAL A 56 7.19 -22.17 -1.72
C VAL A 56 5.80 -22.02 -1.10
N GLU A 57 5.75 -21.86 0.22
CA GLU A 57 4.55 -21.49 0.92
C GLU A 57 4.54 -19.97 1.15
N GLY A 58 3.46 -19.29 0.64
CA GLY A 58 3.33 -17.84 0.80
C GLY A 58 4.37 -17.06 -0.01
N PHE A 59 5.10 -16.17 0.66
CA PHE A 59 6.14 -15.32 0.08
C PHE A 59 7.50 -15.65 0.74
N CYS A 60 8.56 -15.58 -0.05
CA CYS A 60 9.91 -15.79 0.44
C CYS A 60 10.90 -14.89 -0.34
N TYR A 61 11.77 -14.19 0.36
CA TYR A 61 12.88 -13.49 -0.26
C TYR A 61 14.09 -14.43 -0.37
N ASP A 62 14.58 -14.63 -1.60
CA ASP A 62 15.79 -15.38 -1.89
C ASP A 62 16.99 -14.42 -1.90
N ALA A 63 17.78 -14.44 -0.82
CA ALA A 63 18.92 -13.55 -0.66
C ALA A 63 20.07 -13.84 -1.63
N GLU A 64 20.23 -15.09 -2.08
CA GLU A 64 21.30 -15.47 -3.03
C GLU A 64 21.00 -14.92 -4.42
N ARG A 65 19.72 -14.94 -4.83
CA ARG A 65 19.27 -14.47 -6.13
C ARG A 65 18.76 -13.04 -6.10
N GLN A 66 18.58 -12.46 -4.92
CA GLN A 66 17.97 -11.15 -4.71
C GLN A 66 16.60 -11.04 -5.37
N GLU A 67 15.78 -12.07 -5.23
CA GLU A 67 14.44 -12.13 -5.81
C GLU A 67 13.37 -12.40 -4.75
N LEU A 68 12.19 -11.85 -4.92
CA LEU A 68 10.99 -12.20 -4.17
C LEU A 68 10.27 -13.32 -4.90
N VAL A 69 10.05 -14.44 -4.22
CA VAL A 69 9.28 -15.55 -4.77
C VAL A 69 7.97 -15.70 -4.00
N PHE A 70 6.91 -16.07 -4.71
CA PHE A 70 5.61 -16.33 -4.10
C PHE A 70 4.99 -17.63 -4.60
N CYS A 71 4.15 -18.24 -3.77
CA CYS A 71 3.41 -19.44 -4.15
C CYS A 71 2.45 -19.15 -5.31
N ALA A 72 2.60 -19.87 -6.42
CA ALA A 72 1.75 -19.71 -7.59
C ALA A 72 0.26 -20.08 -7.35
N ALA A 73 -0.03 -20.79 -6.25
CA ALA A 73 -1.38 -21.16 -5.86
C ALA A 73 -2.13 -20.09 -5.04
N ILE A 74 -1.47 -18.98 -4.68
CA ILE A 74 -2.14 -17.86 -3.98
C ILE A 74 -3.23 -17.28 -4.88
N PRO A 75 -4.48 -17.14 -4.38
CA PRO A 75 -5.54 -16.51 -5.16
C PRO A 75 -5.14 -15.10 -5.63
N PRO A 76 -5.42 -14.70 -6.88
CA PRO A 76 -4.96 -13.42 -7.42
C PRO A 76 -5.35 -12.20 -6.58
N GLN A 77 -6.53 -12.20 -5.99
CA GLN A 77 -6.98 -11.10 -5.13
C GLN A 77 -6.14 -11.00 -3.85
N GLU A 78 -5.88 -12.11 -3.18
CA GLU A 78 -5.03 -12.18 -1.99
C GLU A 78 -3.59 -11.78 -2.34
N LEU A 79 -3.08 -12.28 -3.47
CA LEU A 79 -1.76 -11.91 -3.98
C LEU A 79 -1.66 -10.39 -4.17
N LEU A 80 -2.63 -9.77 -4.84
CA LEU A 80 -2.64 -8.33 -5.09
C LEU A 80 -2.69 -7.50 -3.79
N GLN A 81 -3.43 -7.98 -2.79
CA GLN A 81 -3.53 -7.31 -1.48
C GLN A 81 -2.22 -7.30 -0.70
N ARG A 82 -1.44 -8.38 -0.78
CA ARG A 82 -0.20 -8.58 -0.01
C ARG A 82 1.05 -8.12 -0.74
N LEU A 83 1.05 -8.22 -2.05
CA LEU A 83 2.21 -7.98 -2.89
C LEU A 83 2.94 -6.64 -2.66
N PRO A 84 2.26 -5.50 -2.43
CA PRO A 84 2.95 -4.24 -2.16
C PRO A 84 3.82 -4.28 -0.89
N ALA A 85 3.33 -4.88 0.19
CA ALA A 85 4.10 -5.04 1.42
C ALA A 85 5.30 -5.95 1.21
N GLU A 86 5.09 -7.08 0.55
CA GLU A 86 6.14 -8.08 0.31
C GLU A 86 7.25 -7.53 -0.60
N ILE A 87 6.91 -6.76 -1.63
CA ILE A 87 7.91 -6.08 -2.48
C ILE A 87 8.73 -5.08 -1.65
N VAL A 88 8.09 -4.29 -0.81
CA VAL A 88 8.79 -3.31 0.03
C VAL A 88 9.71 -3.99 1.04
N MET A 89 9.24 -5.06 1.68
CA MET A 89 10.05 -5.84 2.62
C MET A 89 11.25 -6.49 1.94
N ALA A 90 11.04 -7.15 0.82
CA ALA A 90 12.10 -7.82 0.08
C ALA A 90 13.12 -6.82 -0.51
N ALA A 91 12.68 -5.67 -1.00
CA ALA A 91 13.58 -4.61 -1.46
C ALA A 91 14.40 -4.01 -0.32
N ALA A 92 13.80 -3.85 0.86
CA ALA A 92 14.52 -3.40 2.05
C ALA A 92 15.55 -4.43 2.52
N GLU A 93 15.20 -5.70 2.52
CA GLU A 93 16.11 -6.81 2.89
C GLU A 93 17.26 -6.93 1.90
N SER A 94 17.01 -6.71 0.61
CA SER A 94 18.07 -6.67 -0.42
C SER A 94 19.06 -5.53 -0.19
N ALA A 95 18.58 -4.40 0.35
CA ALA A 95 19.44 -3.25 0.63
C ALA A 95 20.15 -3.35 1.99
N TYR A 96 19.52 -3.96 2.99
CA TYR A 96 19.97 -4.04 4.37
C TYR A 96 19.59 -5.39 4.97
N ALA A 97 20.51 -6.36 4.95
CA ALA A 97 20.25 -7.68 5.48
C ALA A 97 19.80 -7.65 6.95
N GLY A 98 18.74 -8.42 7.27
CA GLY A 98 18.14 -8.48 8.60
C GLY A 98 17.12 -7.38 8.91
N ILE A 99 16.82 -6.50 7.96
CA ILE A 99 15.82 -5.42 8.16
C ILE A 99 14.40 -5.97 8.31
N SER A 100 14.14 -7.16 7.77
CA SER A 100 12.84 -7.84 7.88
C SER A 100 12.45 -8.18 9.32
N GLU A 101 13.40 -8.24 10.25
CA GLU A 101 13.13 -8.40 11.68
C GLU A 101 12.70 -7.10 12.36
N ASN A 102 12.83 -5.95 11.69
CA ASN A 102 12.47 -4.66 12.23
C ASN A 102 10.94 -4.47 12.21
N GLU A 103 10.34 -4.31 13.40
CA GLU A 103 8.90 -4.17 13.57
C GLU A 103 8.33 -2.94 12.86
N LEU A 104 9.00 -1.80 12.97
CA LEU A 104 8.58 -0.57 12.27
C LEU A 104 8.57 -0.76 10.76
N MET A 105 9.53 -1.52 10.21
CA MET A 105 9.57 -1.82 8.79
C MET A 105 8.39 -2.68 8.35
N ARG A 106 8.05 -3.73 9.13
CA ARG A 106 6.88 -4.57 8.88
C ARG A 106 5.58 -3.77 8.90
N GLN A 107 5.42 -2.93 9.90
CA GLN A 107 4.25 -2.06 10.03
C GLN A 107 4.17 -1.03 8.90
N THR A 108 5.31 -0.47 8.49
CA THR A 108 5.38 0.44 7.32
C THR A 108 4.94 -0.27 6.04
N ALA A 109 5.42 -1.49 5.81
CA ALA A 109 5.04 -2.30 4.66
C ALA A 109 3.53 -2.65 4.68
N ALA A 110 3.00 -3.03 5.85
CA ALA A 110 1.56 -3.27 6.03
C ALA A 110 0.73 -2.02 5.73
N ALA A 111 1.15 -0.84 6.20
CA ALA A 111 0.49 0.43 5.93
C ALA A 111 0.45 0.74 4.43
N ILE A 112 1.52 0.45 3.71
CA ILE A 112 1.58 0.61 2.24
C ILE A 112 0.56 -0.30 1.56
N SER A 113 0.44 -1.56 1.95
CA SER A 113 -0.58 -2.48 1.41
C SER A 113 -2.00 -1.97 1.66
N VAL A 114 -2.29 -1.51 2.88
CA VAL A 114 -3.61 -0.96 3.23
C VAL A 114 -3.95 0.25 2.34
N GLU A 115 -3.02 1.18 2.16
CA GLU A 115 -3.27 2.35 1.33
C GLU A 115 -3.39 2.02 -0.16
N VAL A 116 -2.59 1.07 -0.67
CA VAL A 116 -2.73 0.58 -2.06
C VAL A 116 -4.09 -0.09 -2.27
N CYS A 117 -4.52 -0.96 -1.35
CA CYS A 117 -5.85 -1.58 -1.41
C CYS A 117 -6.96 -0.52 -1.41
N GLY A 118 -6.88 0.49 -0.53
CA GLY A 118 -7.82 1.60 -0.51
C GLY A 118 -7.87 2.37 -1.84
N ARG A 119 -6.72 2.62 -2.47
CA ARG A 119 -6.63 3.29 -3.78
C ARG A 119 -7.22 2.49 -4.92
N LEU A 120 -7.16 1.17 -4.84
CA LEU A 120 -7.65 0.25 -5.87
C LEU A 120 -9.08 -0.28 -5.59
N GLY A 121 -9.71 0.19 -4.52
CA GLY A 121 -11.04 -0.27 -4.13
C GLY A 121 -11.08 -1.73 -3.69
N LEU A 122 -9.95 -2.28 -3.25
CA LEU A 122 -9.85 -3.65 -2.76
C LEU A 122 -10.18 -3.74 -1.26
N PRO A 123 -10.69 -4.86 -0.78
CA PRO A 123 -10.77 -5.13 0.65
C PRO A 123 -9.37 -5.02 1.29
N MET A 124 -9.31 -4.48 2.50
CA MET A 124 -8.04 -4.42 3.23
C MET A 124 -7.63 -5.80 3.75
N PRO A 125 -6.33 -6.17 3.66
CA PRO A 125 -5.86 -7.43 4.25
C PRO A 125 -6.02 -7.38 5.77
N PRO A 126 -6.67 -8.39 6.40
CA PRO A 126 -6.92 -8.37 7.85
C PRO A 126 -5.65 -8.31 8.70
N ASP A 127 -4.63 -9.05 8.31
CA ASP A 127 -3.30 -9.09 8.93
C ASP A 127 -2.57 -7.74 8.81
N ALA A 128 -2.72 -7.03 7.69
CA ALA A 128 -2.13 -5.70 7.53
C ALA A 128 -2.81 -4.66 8.43
N VAL A 129 -4.12 -4.75 8.63
CA VAL A 129 -4.84 -3.87 9.57
C VAL A 129 -4.35 -4.12 10.99
N GLN A 130 -4.24 -5.39 11.40
CA GLN A 130 -3.72 -5.74 12.73
C GLN A 130 -2.26 -5.27 12.93
N ALA A 131 -1.42 -5.36 11.90
CA ALA A 131 -0.02 -4.91 11.98
C ALA A 131 0.11 -3.39 12.17
N LEU A 132 -0.93 -2.61 11.86
CA LEU A 132 -0.94 -1.15 12.12
C LEU A 132 -1.23 -0.80 13.57
N GLU A 133 -1.82 -1.73 14.33
CA GLU A 133 -2.02 -1.54 15.76
C GLU A 133 -0.65 -1.46 16.44
N GLY A 134 -0.41 -0.39 17.16
CA GLY A 134 0.89 -0.16 17.81
C GLY A 134 2.00 0.43 16.93
N MET A 135 1.75 0.70 15.64
CA MET A 135 2.76 1.34 14.78
C MET A 135 3.32 2.63 15.40
N ARG A 136 2.48 3.40 16.06
CA ARG A 136 2.87 4.64 16.73
C ARG A 136 3.92 4.42 17.82
N ASP A 137 3.86 3.27 18.51
CA ASP A 137 4.77 2.95 19.62
C ASP A 137 6.20 2.63 19.14
N HIS A 138 6.34 2.35 17.83
CA HIS A 138 7.64 2.04 17.20
C HIS A 138 8.21 3.20 16.37
N ILE A 139 7.44 4.27 16.17
CA ILE A 139 7.94 5.47 15.49
C ILE A 139 8.63 6.35 16.52
N PRO A 140 9.90 6.76 16.31
CA PRO A 140 10.58 7.70 17.19
C PRO A 140 9.82 9.03 17.29
N ASP A 141 9.82 9.63 18.46
CA ASP A 141 9.17 10.91 18.72
C ASP A 141 9.60 11.98 17.70
N GLY A 142 8.63 12.60 17.05
CA GLY A 142 8.85 13.62 16.02
C GLY A 142 9.12 13.10 14.60
N GLU A 143 9.19 11.79 14.41
CA GLU A 143 9.38 11.18 13.08
C GLU A 143 8.06 10.70 12.44
N GLU A 144 6.93 10.80 13.15
CA GLU A 144 5.63 10.25 12.71
C GLU A 144 5.21 10.80 11.34
N ARG A 145 5.37 12.11 11.17
CA ARG A 145 5.02 12.76 9.90
C ARG A 145 5.85 12.19 8.74
N ARG A 146 7.15 12.04 8.96
CA ARG A 146 8.07 11.53 7.93
C ARG A 146 7.77 10.08 7.58
N ALA A 147 7.47 9.24 8.59
CA ALA A 147 7.09 7.85 8.38
C ALA A 147 5.81 7.74 7.53
N LEU A 148 4.76 8.50 7.90
CA LEU A 148 3.50 8.53 7.17
C LEU A 148 3.62 9.12 5.76
N GLU A 149 4.45 10.16 5.56
CA GLU A 149 4.76 10.70 4.22
C GLU A 149 5.41 9.62 3.36
N LYS A 150 6.35 8.85 3.90
CA LYS A 150 7.00 7.75 3.17
C LYS A 150 6.03 6.64 2.78
N VAL A 151 5.16 6.21 3.69
CA VAL A 151 4.08 5.26 3.41
C VAL A 151 3.23 5.77 2.25
N ARG A 152 2.76 7.01 2.35
CA ARG A 152 1.91 7.62 1.33
C ARG A 152 2.61 7.69 -0.04
N GLU A 153 3.84 8.19 -0.10
CA GLU A 153 4.60 8.31 -1.36
C GLU A 153 4.75 6.95 -2.05
N THR A 154 5.10 5.92 -1.28
CA THR A 154 5.27 4.56 -1.82
C THR A 154 3.95 3.99 -2.31
N ALA A 155 2.88 4.12 -1.53
CA ALA A 155 1.55 3.65 -1.91
C ALA A 155 0.98 4.39 -3.13
N VAL A 156 1.26 5.72 -3.25
CA VAL A 156 0.93 6.51 -4.45
C VAL A 156 1.64 5.93 -5.67
N THR A 157 2.92 5.61 -5.55
CA THR A 157 3.70 5.08 -6.67
C THR A 157 3.10 3.77 -7.19
N PHE A 158 2.79 2.82 -6.30
CA PHE A 158 2.12 1.57 -6.69
C PHE A 158 0.73 1.81 -7.27
N GLY A 159 -0.11 2.55 -6.57
CA GLY A 159 -1.49 2.80 -6.98
C GLY A 159 -1.58 3.54 -8.31
N ASP A 160 -0.79 4.60 -8.51
CA ASP A 160 -0.80 5.39 -9.75
C ASP A 160 -0.26 4.58 -10.95
N ALA A 161 0.76 3.73 -10.74
CA ALA A 161 1.26 2.86 -11.79
C ALA A 161 0.18 1.87 -12.26
N VAL A 162 -0.53 1.22 -11.33
CA VAL A 162 -1.64 0.31 -11.64
C VAL A 162 -2.77 1.07 -12.34
N CYS A 163 -3.22 2.20 -11.79
CA CYS A 163 -4.30 2.99 -12.40
C CYS A 163 -3.97 3.43 -13.82
N LYS A 164 -2.74 3.91 -14.04
CA LYS A 164 -2.28 4.33 -15.37
C LYS A 164 -2.25 3.17 -16.37
N ARG A 165 -1.74 2.02 -15.96
CA ARG A 165 -1.62 0.85 -16.84
C ARG A 165 -2.98 0.24 -17.17
N LEU A 166 -3.88 0.20 -16.19
CA LEU A 166 -5.24 -0.31 -16.38
C LEU A 166 -6.17 0.72 -17.02
N LYS A 167 -5.71 1.96 -17.23
CA LYS A 167 -6.56 3.08 -17.68
C LYS A 167 -7.80 3.24 -16.79
N LEU A 168 -7.65 2.99 -15.51
CA LEU A 168 -8.72 3.18 -14.54
C LEU A 168 -8.96 4.68 -14.41
N GLU A 169 -10.14 5.13 -14.78
CA GLU A 169 -10.56 6.49 -14.52
C GLU A 169 -10.64 6.68 -13.00
N ARG A 170 -10.03 7.72 -12.51
CA ARG A 170 -10.25 8.16 -11.14
C ARG A 170 -11.73 8.51 -11.04
N GLY A 171 -12.46 7.80 -10.20
CA GLY A 171 -13.92 7.72 -10.13
C GLY A 171 -14.66 9.00 -10.51
N GLN A 172 -15.70 8.81 -11.29
CA GLN A 172 -16.60 9.91 -11.64
C GLN A 172 -17.19 10.52 -10.36
N PRO A 173 -17.38 11.84 -10.29
CA PRO A 173 -18.07 12.47 -9.18
C PRO A 173 -19.42 11.79 -8.98
N ALA A 174 -19.74 11.44 -7.73
CA ALA A 174 -21.06 10.95 -7.38
C ALA A 174 -22.12 11.91 -7.96
N PRO A 175 -23.21 11.38 -8.56
CA PRO A 175 -24.24 12.24 -9.12
C PRO A 175 -24.72 13.18 -8.02
N GLN A 176 -24.77 14.47 -8.34
CA GLN A 176 -25.31 15.49 -7.44
C GLN A 176 -26.74 15.05 -7.07
N ARG A 177 -26.98 14.84 -5.77
CA ARG A 177 -28.36 14.75 -5.28
C ARG A 177 -28.99 16.11 -5.60
N GLU A 178 -29.89 16.11 -6.57
CA GLU A 178 -30.81 17.24 -6.73
C GLU A 178 -31.60 17.33 -5.43
N GLU A 179 -31.37 18.41 -4.69
CA GLU A 179 -32.19 18.76 -3.55
C GLU A 179 -33.57 19.17 -4.11
N TRP A 180 -34.58 18.40 -3.72
CA TRP A 180 -36.01 18.75 -3.89
C TRP A 180 -36.48 19.52 -2.69
#